data_ccb3b1e699e190b529c2cbc075b79469
#
_entry.id   ccb3b1e699e190b529c2cbc075b79469
#
_cell.length_a   1.000
_cell.length_b   1.000
_cell.length_c   1.000
_cell.angle_alpha   90.00
_cell.angle_beta   90.00
_cell.angle_gamma   90.00
#
_symmetry.space_group_name_H-M   'P 1'
#
loop_
_entity.id
_entity.type
_entity.pdbx_description
1 polymer ?
#
loop_
_entity_poly.entity_id
_entity_poly.type
_entity_poly.pdbx_seq_one_letter_code
_entity_poly.pdbx_strand_id
1 'polypeptide(L)'
;MGADESFGIPWVRLCPLWLIILGVHNILMTVRRMKTYAGSQGYVYQYYFVGKRPALASDPEAPATEFVFDVTSDRKLTYAVSVFLPEKAAEAWKATHGRALSDAEQYAAVKLRLFRAFDEIEQVRAHGRRLTVDAAWLEEALASLGVE
;
A
#
# COMPACT_ATOMS: atom_id res chain seq x y z
N MET A 1 25.85 44.19 -25.62
CA MET A 1 24.70 43.90 -26.38
C MET A 1 24.40 42.44 -26.39
N GLY A 2 24.89 41.71 -27.33
CA GLY A 2 24.61 40.28 -27.39
C GLY A 2 25.06 39.51 -26.18
N ALA A 3 26.11 39.99 -25.54
CA ALA A 3 26.61 39.33 -24.35
C ALA A 3 25.59 39.31 -23.21
N ASP A 4 24.85 40.37 -23.06
CA ASP A 4 23.85 40.45 -22.01
C ASP A 4 22.73 39.44 -22.22
N GLU A 5 22.35 39.29 -23.46
CA GLU A 5 21.33 38.34 -23.81
C GLU A 5 21.75 36.90 -23.52
N SER A 6 22.99 36.58 -23.87
CA SER A 6 23.50 35.25 -23.63
C SER A 6 23.65 34.96 -22.14
N PHE A 7 23.93 35.94 -21.33
CA PHE A 7 23.99 35.73 -19.89
C PHE A 7 22.62 35.45 -19.29
N GLY A 8 21.61 36.19 -19.73
CA GLY A 8 20.28 36.02 -19.21
C GLY A 8 19.73 34.61 -19.46
N ILE A 9 19.96 34.08 -20.63
CA ILE A 9 19.45 32.77 -20.98
C ILE A 9 20.03 31.63 -20.12
N PRO A 10 21.34 31.55 -19.93
CA PRO A 10 21.90 30.50 -19.06
C PRO A 10 21.40 30.59 -17.64
N TRP A 11 21.29 31.79 -17.12
CA TRP A 11 20.79 31.96 -15.76
C TRP A 11 19.37 31.43 -15.58
N VAL A 12 18.50 31.77 -16.51
CA VAL A 12 17.13 31.31 -16.45
C VAL A 12 17.06 29.78 -16.53
N ARG A 13 17.91 29.20 -17.35
CA ARG A 13 17.93 27.73 -17.46
C ARG A 13 18.42 27.05 -16.18
N LEU A 14 19.42 27.60 -15.54
CA LEU A 14 19.98 27.03 -14.34
C LEU A 14 18.99 27.05 -13.19
N CYS A 15 18.23 28.12 -13.05
CA CYS A 15 17.27 28.24 -11.96
C CYS A 15 16.23 27.11 -11.94
N PRO A 16 15.56 26.80 -13.06
CA PRO A 16 14.61 25.69 -13.07
C PRO A 16 15.25 24.34 -12.75
N LEU A 17 16.43 24.09 -13.29
CA LEU A 17 17.14 22.84 -13.01
C LEU A 17 17.49 22.73 -11.52
N TRP A 18 17.90 23.81 -10.93
CA TRP A 18 18.21 23.84 -9.51
C TRP A 18 16.99 23.50 -8.66
N LEU A 19 15.85 24.08 -8.99
CA LEU A 19 14.60 23.80 -8.29
C LEU A 19 14.17 22.34 -8.45
N ILE A 20 14.34 21.75 -9.62
CA ILE A 20 14.04 20.35 -9.87
C ILE A 20 14.94 19.47 -9.01
N ILE A 21 16.22 19.77 -8.95
CA ILE A 21 17.17 19.01 -8.13
C ILE A 21 16.78 19.08 -6.67
N LEU A 22 16.41 20.25 -6.18
CA LEU A 22 15.96 20.40 -4.79
C LEU A 22 14.69 19.61 -4.53
N GLY A 23 13.76 19.60 -5.46
CA GLY A 23 12.55 18.81 -5.34
C GLY A 23 12.83 17.33 -5.26
N VAL A 24 13.70 16.84 -6.14
CA VAL A 24 14.11 15.44 -6.12
C VAL A 24 14.84 15.11 -4.83
N HIS A 25 15.71 16.00 -4.38
CA HIS A 25 16.42 15.80 -3.13
C HIS A 25 15.47 15.70 -1.94
N ASN A 26 14.46 16.56 -1.89
CA ASN A 26 13.45 16.48 -0.84
C ASN A 26 12.68 15.17 -0.87
N ILE A 27 12.33 14.67 -2.04
CA ILE A 27 11.66 13.37 -2.21
C ILE A 27 12.57 12.26 -1.69
N LEU A 28 13.86 12.30 -2.04
CA LEU A 28 14.82 11.31 -1.58
C LEU A 28 15.05 11.38 -0.06
N MET A 29 14.90 12.55 0.52
CA MET A 29 15.04 12.74 1.97
C MET A 29 13.81 12.22 2.74
N THR A 30 12.70 11.99 2.08
CA THR A 30 11.51 11.41 2.71
C THR A 30 11.77 9.95 2.98
N VAL A 31 12.14 9.63 4.21
CA VAL A 31 12.40 8.26 4.63
C VAL A 31 11.06 7.56 4.86
N ARG A 32 10.79 6.53 4.08
CA ARG A 32 9.65 5.64 4.32
C ARG A 32 9.95 4.82 5.57
N ARG A 33 9.13 4.99 6.58
CA ARG A 33 9.26 4.18 7.78
C ARG A 33 8.61 2.83 7.54
N MET A 34 9.42 1.85 7.20
CA MET A 34 8.97 0.49 7.10
C MET A 34 8.62 -0.03 8.50
N LYS A 35 7.46 -0.65 8.60
CA LYS A 35 7.06 -1.37 9.81
C LYS A 35 7.54 -2.80 9.70
N THR A 36 7.76 -3.43 10.84
CA THR A 36 8.31 -4.79 10.90
C THR A 36 7.25 -5.75 11.42
N TYR A 37 7.20 -6.93 10.81
CA TYR A 37 6.37 -8.04 11.26
C TYR A 37 7.19 -9.33 11.26
N ALA A 38 7.25 -10.00 12.40
CA ALA A 38 7.90 -11.31 12.51
C ALA A 38 6.87 -12.40 12.26
N GLY A 39 6.98 -13.05 11.11
CA GLY A 39 6.08 -14.13 10.73
C GLY A 39 6.34 -15.39 11.54
N SER A 40 5.32 -16.22 11.68
CA SER A 40 5.40 -17.48 12.45
C SER A 40 6.37 -18.49 11.85
N GLN A 41 6.71 -18.35 10.57
CA GLN A 41 7.67 -19.24 9.88
C GLN A 41 9.12 -18.81 10.06
N GLY A 42 9.39 -17.79 10.86
CA GLY A 42 10.74 -17.31 11.13
C GLY A 42 11.24 -16.21 10.19
N TYR A 43 10.47 -15.83 9.22
CA TYR A 43 10.80 -14.70 8.33
C TYR A 43 10.40 -13.39 8.97
N VAL A 44 11.26 -12.39 8.86
CA VAL A 44 10.97 -11.03 9.31
C VAL A 44 10.69 -10.18 8.10
N TYR A 45 9.46 -9.66 8.02
CA TYR A 45 9.01 -8.82 6.91
C TYR A 45 9.05 -7.36 7.33
N GLN A 46 9.43 -6.52 6.40
CA GLN A 46 9.23 -5.09 6.51
C GLN A 46 8.20 -4.67 5.47
N TYR A 47 7.29 -3.81 5.85
CA TYR A 47 6.22 -3.39 4.96
C TYR A 47 5.91 -1.89 5.14
N TYR A 48 5.38 -1.31 4.07
CA TYR A 48 4.97 0.08 4.03
C TYR A 48 3.66 0.18 3.22
N PHE A 49 2.68 0.87 3.78
CA PHE A 49 1.43 1.10 3.06
C PHE A 49 1.63 2.22 2.04
N VAL A 50 1.46 1.88 0.77
CA VAL A 50 1.62 2.83 -0.34
C VAL A 50 0.35 3.65 -0.54
N GLY A 51 -0.81 3.01 -0.52
CA GLY A 51 -2.08 3.66 -0.73
C GLY A 51 -3.17 2.70 -1.18
N LYS A 52 -4.35 3.23 -1.42
CA LYS A 52 -5.48 2.46 -1.94
C LYS A 52 -6.03 3.09 -3.20
N ARG A 53 -6.61 2.26 -4.05
CA ARG A 53 -7.21 2.69 -5.32
C ARG A 53 -8.34 1.73 -5.71
N PRO A 54 -9.27 2.15 -6.59
CA PRO A 54 -10.23 1.20 -7.16
C PRO A 54 -9.50 0.12 -7.96
N ALA A 55 -9.96 -1.13 -7.84
CA ALA A 55 -9.42 -2.22 -8.64
C ALA A 55 -9.77 -1.99 -10.11
N LEU A 56 -8.88 -2.47 -11.00
CA LEU A 56 -9.10 -2.38 -12.43
C LEU A 56 -10.30 -3.26 -12.84
N ALA A 57 -11.03 -2.84 -13.85
CA ALA A 57 -12.20 -3.61 -14.34
C ALA A 57 -11.83 -5.03 -14.78
N SER A 58 -10.58 -5.25 -15.15
CA SER A 58 -10.07 -6.57 -15.54
C SER A 58 -9.72 -7.47 -14.36
N ASP A 59 -9.69 -6.93 -13.14
CA ASP A 59 -9.39 -7.74 -11.97
C ASP A 59 -10.58 -8.65 -11.64
N PRO A 60 -10.32 -9.93 -11.27
CA PRO A 60 -11.39 -10.85 -10.91
C PRO A 60 -12.24 -10.40 -9.72
N GLU A 61 -11.65 -9.61 -8.83
CA GLU A 61 -12.31 -9.14 -7.62
C GLU A 61 -13.04 -7.80 -7.80
N ALA A 62 -13.02 -7.22 -9.00
CA ALA A 62 -13.73 -5.96 -9.26
C ALA A 62 -15.25 -6.14 -9.23
N PRO A 63 -16.02 -5.18 -8.70
CA PRO A 63 -15.52 -3.95 -8.09
C PRO A 63 -14.96 -4.17 -6.68
N ALA A 64 -13.80 -3.62 -6.42
CA ALA A 64 -13.09 -3.77 -5.16
C ALA A 64 -12.21 -2.54 -4.91
N THR A 65 -11.74 -2.40 -3.67
CA THR A 65 -10.66 -1.47 -3.34
C THR A 65 -9.37 -2.25 -3.21
N GLU A 66 -8.35 -1.83 -3.94
CA GLU A 66 -7.02 -2.42 -3.89
C GLU A 66 -6.15 -1.63 -2.91
N PHE A 67 -5.65 -2.29 -1.88
CA PHE A 67 -4.69 -1.70 -0.92
C PHE A 67 -3.31 -2.21 -1.28
N VAL A 68 -2.38 -1.30 -1.55
CA VAL A 68 -1.04 -1.64 -2.04
C VAL A 68 -0.01 -1.43 -0.93
N PHE A 69 0.83 -2.44 -0.72
CA PHE A 69 1.93 -2.41 0.23
C PHE A 69 3.24 -2.71 -0.48
N ASP A 70 4.28 -2.00 -0.10
CA ASP A 70 5.64 -2.39 -0.42
C ASP A 70 6.15 -3.30 0.68
N VAL A 71 6.70 -4.44 0.30
CA VAL A 71 7.12 -5.49 1.23
C VAL A 71 8.53 -5.95 0.88
N THR A 72 9.33 -6.23 1.90
CA THR A 72 10.63 -6.86 1.75
C THR A 72 10.89 -7.84 2.88
N SER A 73 11.54 -8.96 2.57
CA SER A 73 11.97 -9.94 3.57
C SER A 73 13.49 -10.02 3.73
N ASP A 74 14.24 -9.39 2.84
CA ASP A 74 15.69 -9.44 2.84
C ASP A 74 16.35 -8.05 2.92
N ARG A 75 15.55 -7.00 2.97
CA ARG A 75 15.96 -5.59 2.97
C ARG A 75 16.67 -5.14 1.68
N LYS A 76 16.72 -6.00 0.66
CA LYS A 76 17.38 -5.71 -0.61
C LYS A 76 16.36 -5.50 -1.72
N LEU A 77 15.41 -6.40 -1.84
CA LEU A 77 14.38 -6.35 -2.86
C LEU A 77 13.04 -6.03 -2.23
N THR A 78 12.40 -5.01 -2.77
CA THR A 78 11.04 -4.63 -2.40
C THR A 78 10.10 -5.03 -3.52
N TYR A 79 8.96 -5.59 -3.16
CA TYR A 79 7.92 -6.00 -4.10
C TYR A 79 6.56 -5.51 -3.62
N ALA A 80 5.65 -5.30 -4.55
CA ALA A 80 4.31 -4.86 -4.23
C ALA A 80 3.42 -6.04 -3.90
N VAL A 81 2.64 -5.89 -2.83
CA VAL A 81 1.57 -6.81 -2.45
C VAL A 81 0.26 -6.04 -2.48
N SER A 82 -0.71 -6.56 -3.20
CA SER A 82 -2.04 -5.97 -3.30
C SER A 82 -3.04 -6.81 -2.51
N VAL A 83 -3.81 -6.13 -1.66
CA VAL A 83 -4.90 -6.75 -0.92
C VAL A 83 -6.20 -6.14 -1.41
N PHE A 84 -7.09 -6.98 -1.91
CA PHE A 84 -8.37 -6.55 -2.47
C PHE A 84 -9.48 -6.70 -1.45
N LEU A 85 -10.22 -5.63 -1.24
CA LEU A 85 -11.45 -5.64 -0.44
C LEU A 85 -12.62 -5.47 -1.41
N PRO A 86 -13.32 -6.56 -1.77
CA PRO A 86 -14.48 -6.49 -2.67
C PRO A 86 -15.60 -5.65 -2.06
N GLU A 87 -16.28 -4.87 -2.89
CA GLU A 87 -17.42 -4.08 -2.43
C GLU A 87 -18.51 -4.95 -1.83
N LYS A 88 -18.76 -6.12 -2.43
CA LYS A 88 -19.75 -7.05 -1.92
C LYS A 88 -19.43 -7.55 -0.51
N ALA A 89 -18.17 -7.72 -0.16
CA ALA A 89 -17.77 -8.10 1.20
C ALA A 89 -18.07 -6.98 2.20
N ALA A 90 -17.74 -5.75 1.85
CA ALA A 90 -18.03 -4.58 2.67
C ALA A 90 -19.54 -4.36 2.83
N GLU A 91 -20.30 -4.54 1.75
CA GLU A 91 -21.77 -4.44 1.78
C GLU A 91 -22.41 -5.54 2.62
N ALA A 92 -21.89 -6.77 2.56
CA ALA A 92 -22.37 -7.86 3.40
C ALA A 92 -22.16 -7.55 4.88
N TRP A 93 -21.00 -7.00 5.24
CA TRP A 93 -20.73 -6.59 6.61
C TRP A 93 -21.68 -5.47 7.06
N LYS A 94 -21.91 -4.49 6.22
CA LYS A 94 -22.83 -3.41 6.46
C LYS A 94 -24.26 -3.92 6.70
N ALA A 95 -24.70 -4.87 5.89
CA ALA A 95 -26.03 -5.47 6.04
C ALA A 95 -26.19 -6.18 7.39
N THR A 96 -25.14 -6.83 7.86
CA THR A 96 -25.15 -7.55 9.15
C THR A 96 -25.09 -6.59 10.33
N HIS A 97 -24.31 -5.53 10.25
CA HIS A 97 -24.01 -4.64 11.38
C HIS A 97 -24.76 -3.30 11.36
N GLY A 98 -25.48 -3.00 10.29
CA GLY A 98 -26.31 -1.80 10.18
C GLY A 98 -25.54 -0.50 9.98
N ARG A 99 -24.24 -0.55 9.71
CA ARG A 99 -23.42 0.63 9.42
C ARG A 99 -22.31 0.27 8.47
N ALA A 100 -21.80 1.25 7.73
CA ALA A 100 -20.66 1.05 6.85
C ALA A 100 -19.34 0.99 7.64
N LEU A 101 -18.37 0.28 7.10
CA LEU A 101 -17.01 0.26 7.64
C LEU A 101 -16.35 1.61 7.44
N SER A 102 -15.67 2.10 8.47
CA SER A 102 -14.80 3.28 8.34
C SER A 102 -13.52 2.92 7.57
N ASP A 103 -12.82 3.93 7.08
CA ASP A 103 -11.54 3.72 6.39
C ASP A 103 -10.52 3.04 7.30
N ALA A 104 -10.49 3.42 8.58
CA ALA A 104 -9.59 2.80 9.55
C ALA A 104 -9.91 1.33 9.78
N GLU A 105 -11.19 0.96 9.82
CA GLU A 105 -11.62 -0.41 10.00
C GLU A 105 -11.29 -1.27 8.77
N GLN A 106 -11.49 -0.72 7.58
CA GLN A 106 -11.11 -1.39 6.33
C GLN A 106 -9.61 -1.64 6.28
N TYR A 107 -8.82 -0.63 6.61
CA TYR A 107 -7.37 -0.75 6.65
C TYR A 107 -6.91 -1.79 7.68
N ALA A 108 -7.51 -1.81 8.85
CA ALA A 108 -7.18 -2.78 9.90
C ALA A 108 -7.42 -4.22 9.43
N ALA A 109 -8.55 -4.49 8.80
CA ALA A 109 -8.85 -5.82 8.27
C ALA A 109 -7.87 -6.23 7.16
N VAL A 110 -7.55 -5.32 6.28
CA VAL A 110 -6.59 -5.53 5.19
C VAL A 110 -5.19 -5.81 5.74
N LYS A 111 -4.77 -5.09 6.75
CA LYS A 111 -3.48 -5.27 7.39
C LYS A 111 -3.38 -6.65 8.06
N LEU A 112 -4.43 -7.08 8.73
CA LEU A 112 -4.47 -8.43 9.32
C LEU A 112 -4.40 -9.51 8.25
N ARG A 113 -5.01 -9.29 7.08
CA ARG A 113 -4.92 -10.22 5.96
C ARG A 113 -3.49 -10.34 5.45
N LEU A 114 -2.80 -9.22 5.36
CA LEU A 114 -1.37 -9.20 4.99
C LEU A 114 -0.53 -9.98 6.01
N PHE A 115 -0.75 -9.78 7.30
CA PHE A 115 -0.03 -10.48 8.35
C PHE A 115 -0.27 -11.98 8.29
N ARG A 116 -1.51 -12.39 8.02
CA ARG A 116 -1.82 -13.81 7.86
C ARG A 116 -1.08 -14.42 6.68
N ALA A 117 -0.96 -13.69 5.59
CA ALA A 117 -0.16 -14.13 4.46
C ALA A 117 1.31 -14.32 4.84
N PHE A 118 1.85 -13.43 5.64
CA PHE A 118 3.23 -13.57 6.14
C PHE A 118 3.41 -14.80 7.02
N ASP A 119 2.38 -15.21 7.74
CA ASP A 119 2.41 -16.39 8.59
C ASP A 119 2.20 -17.70 7.83
N GLU A 120 1.36 -17.68 6.80
CA GLU A 120 0.90 -18.90 6.12
C GLU A 120 1.61 -19.18 4.79
N ILE A 121 2.02 -18.13 4.09
CA ILE A 121 2.62 -18.27 2.76
C ILE A 121 4.13 -18.24 2.87
N GLU A 122 4.76 -19.37 2.54
CA GLU A 122 6.20 -19.52 2.67
C GLU A 122 6.99 -18.53 1.80
N GLN A 123 6.53 -18.29 0.58
CA GLN A 123 7.17 -17.36 -0.34
C GLN A 123 6.19 -16.31 -0.83
N VAL A 124 5.94 -15.32 0.01
CA VAL A 124 4.99 -14.24 -0.29
C VAL A 124 5.35 -13.53 -1.60
N ARG A 125 6.63 -13.32 -1.85
CA ARG A 125 7.10 -12.70 -3.09
C ARG A 125 6.65 -13.47 -4.34
N ALA A 126 6.65 -14.80 -4.28
CA ALA A 126 6.27 -15.63 -5.41
C ALA A 126 4.76 -15.92 -5.46
N HIS A 127 4.13 -16.14 -4.32
CA HIS A 127 2.78 -16.70 -4.24
C HIS A 127 1.77 -15.85 -3.47
N GLY A 128 2.19 -14.81 -2.80
CA GLY A 128 1.32 -14.01 -1.93
C GLY A 128 1.20 -12.54 -2.32
N ARG A 129 1.40 -12.19 -3.59
CA ARG A 129 1.36 -10.79 -4.00
C ARG A 129 -0.04 -10.27 -4.29
N ARG A 130 -1.02 -11.13 -4.38
CA ARG A 130 -2.43 -10.76 -4.57
C ARG A 130 -3.26 -11.49 -3.54
N LEU A 131 -3.85 -10.75 -2.64
CA LEU A 131 -4.64 -11.29 -1.53
C LEU A 131 -6.04 -10.71 -1.61
N THR A 132 -7.02 -11.47 -1.14
CA THR A 132 -8.42 -11.04 -1.12
C THR A 132 -8.97 -11.15 0.29
N VAL A 133 -9.77 -10.18 0.69
CA VAL A 133 -10.52 -10.17 1.94
C VAL A 133 -11.97 -10.54 1.61
N ASP A 134 -12.41 -11.73 1.97
CA ASP A 134 -13.81 -12.13 1.77
C ASP A 134 -14.69 -11.70 2.96
N ALA A 135 -16.00 -11.90 2.84
CA ALA A 135 -16.94 -11.50 3.88
C ALA A 135 -16.71 -12.25 5.20
N ALA A 136 -16.40 -13.54 5.14
CA ALA A 136 -16.12 -14.35 6.33
C ALA A 136 -14.86 -13.88 7.05
N TRP A 137 -13.80 -13.59 6.29
CA TRP A 137 -12.58 -13.03 6.84
C TRP A 137 -12.82 -11.69 7.51
N LEU A 138 -13.61 -10.83 6.86
CA LEU A 138 -13.91 -9.49 7.36
C LEU A 138 -14.62 -9.58 8.73
N GLU A 139 -15.60 -10.45 8.87
CA GLU A 139 -16.28 -10.70 10.15
C GLU A 139 -15.32 -11.17 11.22
N GLU A 140 -14.51 -12.17 10.91
CA GLU A 140 -13.55 -12.76 11.86
C GLU A 140 -12.49 -11.74 12.29
N ALA A 141 -11.90 -11.05 11.34
CA ALA A 141 -10.82 -10.09 11.60
C ALA A 141 -11.31 -8.92 12.45
N LEU A 142 -12.44 -8.34 12.10
CA LEU A 142 -12.98 -7.21 12.84
C LEU A 142 -13.48 -7.61 14.23
N ALA A 143 -14.07 -8.79 14.36
CA ALA A 143 -14.46 -9.32 15.67
C ALA A 143 -13.24 -9.47 16.59
N SER A 144 -12.12 -9.94 16.05
CA SER A 144 -10.88 -10.09 16.83
C SER A 144 -10.32 -8.75 17.32
N LEU A 145 -10.67 -7.66 16.65
CA LEU A 145 -10.29 -6.30 17.05
C LEU A 145 -11.34 -5.62 17.93
N GLY A 146 -12.43 -6.31 18.25
CA GLY A 146 -13.52 -5.75 19.03
C GLY A 146 -14.41 -4.78 18.27
N VAL A 147 -14.45 -4.87 16.94
CA VAL A 147 -15.28 -4.03 16.07
C VAL A 147 -16.59 -4.74 15.76
N GLU A 148 -17.71 -4.09 16.09
CA GLU A 148 -19.06 -4.61 15.85
C GLU A 148 -19.92 -3.61 15.07
#